data_b706fafe19c3b856040639dfea25c56e
#
_entry.id   b706fafe19c3b856040639dfea25c56e
#
_cell.length_a   1.000
_cell.length_b   1.000
_cell.length_c   1.000
_cell.angle_alpha   90.00
_cell.angle_beta   90.00
_cell.angle_gamma   90.00
#
_symmetry.space_group_name_H-M   'P 1'
#
loop_
_entity.id
_entity.type
_entity.pdbx_description
1 polymer ?
#
loop_
_entity_poly.entity_id
_entity_poly.type
_entity_poly.pdbx_seq_one_letter_code
_entity_poly.pdbx_strand_id
1 'polypeptide(L)'
;LVHIGKRGDIFTRMHNIFKSKFNGYNTSLQYVSANKEKIDEVVDEFLVAYETPPKNAQILLSDSSSFAYDIEPEQIGYVYDRGDMTNHILEAWSKLQVPEPIVLSRETHVPEIVVKDLEPLQEQLQEVFDLGDMALTHTNPQTGKPQSWSIEKEQLADWVSTEMVDGGTVIVSLDREKVAAHVADIVAPDINITPLDAKFSMTEEGKATQFQQSRPGVEVDVEQTTEALVQAFGQRSLHKEGIQNIITVITTQKEPQVSTGQSNDLGIKEIIGVGKSSYSGSPTNRIKNITNAVNKLNGILIPPGEEFSTIDFTKPYSEEGGYLSELVIK
;
A
#
# COMPACT_ATOMS: atom_id res chain seq x y z
N LEU A 1 0.18 -5.91 46.67
CA LEU A 1 1.23 -5.84 47.73
C LEU A 1 1.78 -4.40 47.96
N VAL A 2 1.74 -3.53 46.95
CA VAL A 2 2.37 -2.17 46.97
C VAL A 2 1.69 -1.20 47.97
N HIS A 3 0.52 -1.53 48.49
CA HIS A 3 -0.26 -0.63 49.36
C HIS A 3 -0.34 -1.06 50.83
N ILE A 4 0.30 -2.17 51.24
CA ILE A 4 0.33 -2.61 52.64
C ILE A 4 1.10 -1.59 53.45
N GLY A 5 0.49 -1.03 54.49
CA GLY A 5 1.10 0.01 55.33
C GLY A 5 1.01 1.44 54.78
N LYS A 6 0.37 1.67 53.60
CA LYS A 6 0.24 3.03 53.02
C LYS A 6 -1.16 3.66 53.24
N ARG A 7 -2.15 2.90 53.68
CA ARG A 7 -3.52 3.38 53.95
C ARG A 7 -3.86 3.32 55.45
N GLY A 8 -4.64 4.26 55.93
CA GLY A 8 -5.06 4.40 57.31
C GLY A 8 -4.22 5.46 58.10
N ASP A 9 -4.64 5.71 59.35
CA ASP A 9 -3.91 6.56 60.27
C ASP A 9 -2.55 5.99 60.66
N ILE A 10 -1.71 6.77 61.34
CA ILE A 10 -0.34 6.41 61.65
C ILE A 10 -0.21 5.12 62.50
N PHE A 11 -1.17 4.89 63.41
CA PHE A 11 -1.18 3.69 64.24
C PHE A 11 -1.53 2.44 63.46
N THR A 12 -2.56 2.52 62.57
CA THR A 12 -2.95 1.46 61.66
C THR A 12 -1.78 1.11 60.71
N ARG A 13 -1.06 2.10 60.21
CA ARG A 13 0.10 1.90 59.31
C ARG A 13 1.25 1.23 60.05
N MET A 14 1.58 1.67 61.28
CA MET A 14 2.61 1.04 62.10
C MET A 14 2.23 -0.39 62.46
N HIS A 15 1.00 -0.66 62.87
CA HIS A 15 0.50 -2.00 63.20
C HIS A 15 0.64 -2.93 61.99
N ASN A 16 0.22 -2.51 60.79
CA ASN A 16 0.32 -3.28 59.57
C ASN A 16 1.77 -3.58 59.16
N ILE A 17 2.67 -2.60 59.32
CA ILE A 17 4.10 -2.79 59.08
C ILE A 17 4.68 -3.77 60.09
N PHE A 18 4.38 -3.65 61.36
CA PHE A 18 4.88 -4.52 62.42
C PHE A 18 4.38 -5.96 62.24
N LYS A 19 3.07 -6.12 61.94
CA LYS A 19 2.45 -7.41 61.67
C LYS A 19 3.06 -8.09 60.43
N SER A 20 3.31 -7.34 59.32
CA SER A 20 3.92 -7.87 58.13
C SER A 20 5.40 -8.33 58.36
N LYS A 21 6.12 -7.64 59.25
CA LYS A 21 7.54 -7.93 59.54
C LYS A 21 7.74 -9.14 60.47
N PHE A 22 6.81 -9.37 61.39
CA PHE A 22 6.97 -10.42 62.41
C PHE A 22 6.07 -11.64 62.23
N ASN A 23 4.88 -11.49 61.65
CA ASN A 23 3.91 -12.61 61.46
C ASN A 23 3.67 -13.03 60.04
N GLY A 24 4.26 -12.34 59.07
CA GLY A 24 3.92 -12.49 57.67
C GLY A 24 2.49 -11.99 57.34
N TYR A 25 2.26 -11.59 56.12
CA TYR A 25 0.93 -11.25 55.62
C TYR A 25 0.47 -12.37 54.67
N ASN A 26 -0.42 -13.22 55.13
CA ASN A 26 -1.15 -14.10 54.22
C ASN A 26 -2.25 -13.28 53.56
N THR A 27 -1.98 -12.69 52.42
CA THR A 27 -3.02 -12.17 51.54
C THR A 27 -3.35 -13.24 50.51
N SER A 28 -4.54 -13.78 50.57
CA SER A 28 -5.08 -14.50 49.44
C SER A 28 -5.23 -13.48 48.30
N LEU A 29 -4.51 -13.68 47.21
CA LEU A 29 -4.77 -12.96 45.96
C LEU A 29 -6.13 -13.41 45.44
N GLN A 30 -7.17 -12.59 45.70
CA GLN A 30 -8.55 -12.97 45.34
C GLN A 30 -8.85 -12.86 43.83
N TYR A 31 -8.09 -12.08 43.11
CA TYR A 31 -8.25 -11.91 41.66
C TYR A 31 -6.90 -11.69 40.98
N VAL A 32 -6.50 -12.64 40.20
CA VAL A 32 -5.46 -12.49 39.16
C VAL A 32 -6.17 -12.70 37.84
N SER A 33 -6.16 -11.69 36.99
CA SER A 33 -6.59 -11.84 35.61
C SER A 33 -5.40 -11.72 34.69
N ALA A 34 -5.25 -12.67 33.80
CA ALA A 34 -4.32 -12.56 32.71
C ALA A 34 -5.03 -11.90 31.51
N ASN A 35 -4.30 -11.07 30.79
CA ASN A 35 -4.83 -10.46 29.57
C ASN A 35 -4.76 -11.49 28.43
N LYS A 36 -5.93 -12.06 28.08
CA LYS A 36 -6.04 -13.07 27.04
C LYS A 36 -5.50 -12.59 25.70
N GLU A 37 -5.82 -11.35 25.28
CA GLU A 37 -5.39 -10.77 24.01
C GLU A 37 -3.87 -10.75 23.89
N LYS A 38 -3.16 -10.33 24.95
CA LYS A 38 -1.70 -10.33 24.95
C LYS A 38 -1.10 -11.73 24.96
N ILE A 39 -1.78 -12.70 25.53
CA ILE A 39 -1.33 -14.10 25.47
C ILE A 39 -1.54 -14.61 24.05
N ASP A 40 -2.68 -14.34 23.43
CA ASP A 40 -2.96 -14.74 22.06
C ASP A 40 -1.91 -14.16 21.10
N GLU A 41 -1.58 -12.85 21.21
CA GLU A 41 -0.52 -12.22 20.41
C GLU A 41 0.83 -12.94 20.55
N VAL A 42 1.26 -13.26 21.77
CA VAL A 42 2.54 -13.95 22.02
C VAL A 42 2.50 -15.39 21.51
N VAL A 43 1.37 -16.08 21.69
CA VAL A 43 1.16 -17.46 21.18
C VAL A 43 1.21 -17.47 19.67
N ASP A 44 0.56 -16.51 19.00
CA ASP A 44 0.58 -16.37 17.55
C ASP A 44 2.01 -16.15 17.04
N GLU A 45 2.71 -15.17 17.60
CA GLU A 45 4.11 -14.86 17.22
C GLU A 45 5.03 -16.09 17.40
N PHE A 46 4.84 -16.83 18.48
CA PHE A 46 5.63 -18.03 18.77
C PHE A 46 5.33 -19.17 17.80
N LEU A 47 4.05 -19.45 17.51
CA LEU A 47 3.65 -20.61 16.71
C LEU A 47 3.94 -20.43 15.23
N VAL A 48 3.85 -19.20 14.69
CA VAL A 48 4.17 -18.90 13.28
C VAL A 48 5.53 -19.45 12.87
N ALA A 49 6.52 -19.45 13.78
CA ALA A 49 7.86 -19.98 13.48
C ALA A 49 7.91 -21.52 13.29
N TYR A 50 6.88 -22.22 13.73
CA TYR A 50 6.79 -23.70 13.68
C TYR A 50 5.70 -24.20 12.73
N GLU A 51 4.90 -23.29 12.20
CA GLU A 51 3.85 -23.60 11.25
C GLU A 51 4.38 -23.59 9.82
N THR A 52 3.75 -24.38 9.00
CA THR A 52 4.01 -24.39 7.56
C THR A 52 2.69 -24.09 6.86
N PRO A 53 2.54 -22.93 6.19
CA PRO A 53 1.32 -22.67 5.44
C PRO A 53 1.17 -23.66 4.29
N PRO A 54 -0.06 -24.05 3.93
CA PRO A 54 -0.28 -24.86 2.75
C PRO A 54 0.13 -24.07 1.50
N LYS A 55 0.65 -24.79 0.50
CA LYS A 55 0.91 -24.22 -0.82
C LYS A 55 0.05 -24.95 -1.84
N ASN A 56 -0.66 -24.19 -2.66
CA ASN A 56 -1.41 -24.73 -3.78
C ASN A 56 -0.46 -25.30 -4.83
N ALA A 57 -0.91 -26.30 -5.57
CA ALA A 57 -0.24 -26.72 -6.78
C ALA A 57 -0.24 -25.55 -7.79
N GLN A 58 0.83 -25.43 -8.58
CA GLN A 58 1.02 -24.31 -9.52
C GLN A 58 1.47 -24.82 -10.88
N ILE A 59 1.07 -24.10 -11.93
CA ILE A 59 1.57 -24.31 -13.28
C ILE A 59 2.78 -23.37 -13.48
N LEU A 60 3.93 -23.92 -13.80
CA LEU A 60 5.17 -23.20 -14.03
C LEU A 60 5.58 -23.30 -15.49
N LEU A 61 5.92 -22.17 -16.11
CA LEU A 61 6.46 -22.16 -17.46
C LEU A 61 7.84 -22.82 -17.45
N SER A 62 7.98 -23.93 -18.19
CA SER A 62 9.25 -24.64 -18.33
C SER A 62 10.00 -24.25 -19.61
N ASP A 63 9.29 -23.81 -20.66
CA ASP A 63 9.87 -23.30 -21.90
C ASP A 63 8.94 -22.28 -22.57
N SER A 64 9.39 -21.03 -22.63
CA SER A 64 8.65 -19.92 -23.21
C SER A 64 8.49 -20.02 -24.74
N SER A 65 9.39 -20.74 -25.41
CA SER A 65 9.35 -20.88 -26.87
C SER A 65 8.30 -21.87 -27.37
N SER A 66 8.00 -22.87 -26.55
CA SER A 66 6.99 -23.90 -26.84
C SER A 66 5.73 -23.81 -26.00
N PHE A 67 5.66 -22.84 -25.08
CA PHE A 67 4.62 -22.74 -24.07
C PHE A 67 4.44 -24.04 -23.28
N ALA A 68 5.55 -24.71 -22.98
CA ALA A 68 5.54 -25.91 -22.15
C ALA A 68 5.49 -25.55 -20.68
N TYR A 69 4.66 -26.25 -19.92
CA TYR A 69 4.46 -26.02 -18.50
C TYR A 69 4.63 -27.31 -17.73
N ASP A 70 5.26 -27.18 -16.56
CA ASP A 70 5.33 -28.21 -15.55
C ASP A 70 4.36 -27.89 -14.40
N ILE A 71 3.90 -28.90 -13.69
CA ILE A 71 3.09 -28.72 -12.48
C ILE A 71 3.99 -28.88 -11.27
N GLU A 72 4.13 -27.81 -10.48
CA GLU A 72 4.68 -27.90 -9.14
C GLU A 72 3.59 -28.45 -8.20
N PRO A 73 3.85 -29.57 -7.49
CA PRO A 73 2.83 -30.17 -6.64
C PRO A 73 2.55 -29.33 -5.41
N GLU A 74 1.35 -29.48 -4.91
CA GLU A 74 0.90 -28.88 -3.66
C GLU A 74 1.72 -29.34 -2.47
N GLN A 75 1.78 -28.48 -1.44
CA GLN A 75 2.37 -28.82 -0.15
C GLN A 75 1.34 -28.67 0.95
N ILE A 76 1.14 -29.76 1.70
CA ILE A 76 0.26 -29.77 2.86
C ILE A 76 0.84 -28.86 3.94
N GLY A 77 0.02 -27.97 4.45
CA GLY A 77 0.34 -27.10 5.56
C GLY A 77 0.05 -27.74 6.92
N TYR A 78 0.65 -27.15 7.95
CA TYR A 78 0.47 -27.58 9.32
C TYR A 78 0.34 -26.36 10.22
N VAL A 79 -0.68 -26.35 11.06
CA VAL A 79 -0.92 -25.36 12.10
C VAL A 79 -1.12 -26.01 13.44
N TYR A 80 -0.96 -25.27 14.51
CA TYR A 80 -1.17 -25.76 15.87
C TYR A 80 -2.42 -25.11 16.47
N ASP A 81 -3.09 -25.85 17.37
CA ASP A 81 -4.25 -25.33 18.09
C ASP A 81 -3.80 -24.25 19.09
N ARG A 82 -4.09 -23.00 18.73
CA ARG A 82 -3.79 -21.81 19.54
C ARG A 82 -4.64 -21.76 20.80
N GLY A 83 -5.89 -22.21 20.70
CA GLY A 83 -6.84 -22.18 21.80
C GLY A 83 -6.38 -23.05 22.96
N ASP A 84 -5.90 -24.23 22.68
CA ASP A 84 -5.36 -25.15 23.68
C ASP A 84 -4.17 -24.53 24.41
N MET A 85 -3.23 -23.94 23.68
CA MET A 85 -2.05 -23.28 24.28
C MET A 85 -2.44 -22.08 25.14
N THR A 86 -3.29 -21.19 24.61
CA THR A 86 -3.77 -20.02 25.36
C THR A 86 -4.51 -20.43 26.62
N ASN A 87 -5.41 -21.40 26.55
CA ASN A 87 -6.19 -21.88 27.70
C ASN A 87 -5.31 -22.50 28.77
N HIS A 88 -4.31 -23.28 28.34
CA HIS A 88 -3.34 -23.89 29.28
C HIS A 88 -2.52 -22.82 30.02
N ILE A 89 -2.04 -21.80 29.32
CA ILE A 89 -1.32 -20.65 29.93
C ILE A 89 -2.23 -19.89 30.90
N LEU A 90 -3.46 -19.59 30.47
CA LEU A 90 -4.44 -18.87 31.30
C LEU A 90 -4.77 -19.63 32.59
N GLU A 91 -4.97 -20.94 32.49
CA GLU A 91 -5.27 -21.78 33.65
C GLU A 91 -4.08 -21.80 34.63
N ALA A 92 -2.85 -22.03 34.16
CA ALA A 92 -1.68 -22.00 35.01
C ALA A 92 -1.47 -20.65 35.70
N TRP A 93 -1.58 -19.56 34.95
CA TRP A 93 -1.40 -18.20 35.48
C TRP A 93 -2.53 -17.76 36.42
N SER A 94 -3.75 -18.23 36.23
CA SER A 94 -4.84 -17.99 37.18
C SER A 94 -4.54 -18.58 38.56
N LYS A 95 -3.76 -19.66 38.59
CA LYS A 95 -3.28 -20.32 39.80
C LYS A 95 -1.93 -19.80 40.30
N LEU A 96 -1.34 -18.80 39.58
CA LEU A 96 0.03 -18.28 39.82
C LEU A 96 1.10 -19.39 39.68
N GLN A 97 0.90 -20.27 38.78
CA GLN A 97 1.82 -21.39 38.48
C GLN A 97 2.50 -21.12 37.12
N VAL A 98 3.69 -21.73 36.97
CA VAL A 98 4.31 -21.81 35.65
C VAL A 98 3.58 -22.89 34.87
N PRO A 99 3.19 -22.65 33.60
CA PRO A 99 2.56 -23.68 32.80
C PRO A 99 3.44 -24.94 32.70
N GLU A 100 2.82 -26.13 32.85
CA GLU A 100 3.52 -27.36 32.55
C GLU A 100 3.65 -27.53 31.03
N PRO A 101 4.70 -28.25 30.56
CA PRO A 101 4.82 -28.55 29.12
C PRO A 101 3.60 -29.32 28.61
N ILE A 102 3.04 -28.82 27.48
CA ILE A 102 1.94 -29.53 26.80
C ILE A 102 2.41 -29.99 25.42
N VAL A 103 1.78 -31.06 24.94
CA VAL A 103 1.95 -31.50 23.56
C VAL A 103 0.83 -30.88 22.74
N LEU A 104 1.18 -29.95 21.83
CA LEU A 104 0.20 -29.32 20.97
C LEU A 104 -0.23 -30.27 19.85
N SER A 105 -1.52 -30.33 19.60
CA SER A 105 -2.08 -31.01 18.45
C SER A 105 -1.74 -30.25 17.18
N ARG A 106 -1.19 -30.97 16.19
CA ARG A 106 -0.91 -30.44 14.86
C ARG A 106 -2.08 -30.77 13.95
N GLU A 107 -2.68 -29.73 13.39
CA GLU A 107 -3.73 -29.85 12.40
C GLU A 107 -3.14 -29.74 11.00
N THR A 108 -3.69 -30.52 10.08
CA THR A 108 -3.28 -30.54 8.68
C THR A 108 -4.17 -29.60 7.89
N HIS A 109 -3.56 -28.63 7.22
CA HIS A 109 -4.25 -27.77 6.27
C HIS A 109 -3.96 -28.23 4.85
N VAL A 110 -5.01 -28.70 4.19
CA VAL A 110 -4.95 -29.16 2.80
C VAL A 110 -5.04 -27.94 1.89
N PRO A 111 -4.16 -27.84 0.88
CA PRO A 111 -4.25 -26.80 -0.14
C PRO A 111 -5.60 -26.84 -0.88
N GLU A 112 -6.04 -25.69 -1.36
CA GLU A 112 -7.30 -25.55 -2.10
C GLU A 112 -7.17 -26.07 -3.54
N ILE A 113 -5.97 -25.95 -4.14
CA ILE A 113 -5.68 -26.42 -5.50
C ILE A 113 -4.63 -27.52 -5.40
N VAL A 114 -4.93 -28.68 -5.95
CA VAL A 114 -4.05 -29.84 -5.99
C VAL A 114 -3.70 -30.21 -7.43
N VAL A 115 -2.65 -31.03 -7.63
CA VAL A 115 -2.18 -31.47 -8.97
C VAL A 115 -3.33 -31.93 -9.87
N LYS A 116 -4.25 -32.72 -9.32
CA LYS A 116 -5.38 -33.27 -10.05
C LYS A 116 -6.29 -32.20 -10.68
N ASP A 117 -6.37 -31.01 -10.06
CA ASP A 117 -7.20 -29.91 -10.57
C ASP A 117 -6.50 -29.18 -11.73
N LEU A 118 -5.18 -29.31 -11.83
CA LEU A 118 -4.37 -28.67 -12.85
C LEU A 118 -4.10 -29.54 -14.08
N GLU A 119 -4.14 -30.86 -13.94
CA GLU A 119 -3.92 -31.79 -15.08
C GLU A 119 -4.80 -31.48 -16.30
N PRO A 120 -6.12 -31.19 -16.17
CA PRO A 120 -6.96 -30.84 -17.30
C PRO A 120 -6.61 -29.50 -17.93
N LEU A 121 -6.03 -28.57 -17.16
CA LEU A 121 -5.71 -27.22 -17.63
C LEU A 121 -4.48 -27.18 -18.55
N GLN A 122 -3.57 -28.18 -18.46
CA GLN A 122 -2.41 -28.25 -19.36
C GLN A 122 -2.82 -28.36 -20.82
N GLU A 123 -3.87 -29.13 -21.13
CA GLU A 123 -4.39 -29.25 -22.50
C GLU A 123 -5.04 -27.95 -22.98
N GLN A 124 -5.67 -27.18 -22.07
CA GLN A 124 -6.34 -25.92 -22.37
C GLN A 124 -5.36 -24.73 -22.53
N LEU A 125 -4.19 -24.80 -21.94
CA LEU A 125 -3.20 -23.71 -22.00
C LEU A 125 -2.86 -23.32 -23.45
N GLN A 126 -2.67 -24.29 -24.32
CA GLN A 126 -2.40 -24.01 -25.73
C GLN A 126 -3.53 -23.23 -26.39
N GLU A 127 -4.78 -23.63 -26.16
CA GLU A 127 -5.97 -22.95 -26.70
C GLU A 127 -6.08 -21.51 -26.20
N VAL A 128 -5.76 -21.29 -24.90
CA VAL A 128 -5.78 -19.96 -24.29
C VAL A 128 -4.76 -19.02 -24.94
N PHE A 129 -3.56 -19.54 -25.28
CA PHE A 129 -2.51 -18.75 -25.95
C PHE A 129 -2.71 -18.60 -27.46
N ASP A 130 -3.42 -19.53 -28.10
CA ASP A 130 -3.79 -19.42 -29.52
C ASP A 130 -4.76 -18.25 -29.78
N LEU A 131 -5.39 -17.71 -28.74
CA LEU A 131 -6.16 -16.46 -28.81
C LEU A 131 -5.28 -15.22 -29.00
N GLY A 132 -3.95 -15.37 -28.93
CA GLY A 132 -2.97 -14.33 -29.22
C GLY A 132 -2.75 -13.31 -28.09
N ASP A 133 -2.13 -12.21 -28.46
CA ASP A 133 -1.75 -11.12 -27.56
C ASP A 133 -2.95 -10.44 -26.92
N MET A 134 -2.69 -9.74 -25.82
CA MET A 134 -3.62 -8.79 -25.23
C MET A 134 -3.09 -7.37 -25.36
N ALA A 135 -3.94 -6.38 -25.20
CA ALA A 135 -3.52 -4.98 -25.20
C ALA A 135 -4.28 -4.17 -24.17
N LEU A 136 -3.56 -3.26 -23.54
CA LEU A 136 -4.12 -2.19 -22.75
C LEU A 136 -4.27 -0.95 -23.64
N THR A 137 -5.39 -0.26 -23.55
CA THR A 137 -5.66 0.96 -24.34
C THR A 137 -6.14 2.10 -23.44
N HIS A 138 -5.72 3.29 -23.79
CA HIS A 138 -6.19 4.52 -23.15
C HIS A 138 -6.37 5.61 -24.19
N THR A 139 -7.43 6.40 -24.07
CA THR A 139 -7.57 7.61 -24.86
C THR A 139 -7.34 8.83 -23.98
N ASN A 140 -6.27 9.56 -24.27
CA ASN A 140 -5.93 10.75 -23.50
C ASN A 140 -7.09 11.77 -23.54
N PRO A 141 -7.70 12.11 -22.39
CA PRO A 141 -8.90 12.93 -22.36
C PRO A 141 -8.66 14.39 -22.80
N GLN A 142 -7.41 14.85 -22.76
CA GLN A 142 -7.06 16.23 -23.14
C GLN A 142 -6.77 16.36 -24.62
N THR A 143 -6.18 15.35 -25.24
CA THR A 143 -5.75 15.38 -26.65
C THR A 143 -6.60 14.57 -27.60
N GLY A 144 -7.42 13.66 -27.08
CA GLY A 144 -8.18 12.67 -27.83
C GLY A 144 -7.32 11.61 -28.54
N LYS A 145 -6.02 11.53 -28.24
CA LYS A 145 -5.11 10.57 -28.87
C LYS A 145 -5.21 9.21 -28.18
N PRO A 146 -5.40 8.12 -28.94
CA PRO A 146 -5.33 6.79 -28.39
C PRO A 146 -3.88 6.37 -28.16
N GLN A 147 -3.64 5.64 -27.08
CA GLN A 147 -2.40 4.96 -26.72
C GLN A 147 -2.70 3.48 -26.54
N SER A 148 -1.76 2.61 -26.84
CA SER A 148 -1.91 1.17 -26.70
C SER A 148 -0.59 0.54 -26.30
N TRP A 149 -0.67 -0.40 -25.35
CA TRP A 149 0.46 -1.22 -24.89
C TRP A 149 0.10 -2.67 -25.18
N SER A 150 0.86 -3.29 -26.09
CA SER A 150 0.72 -4.71 -26.41
C SER A 150 1.37 -5.55 -25.32
N ILE A 151 0.71 -6.61 -24.92
CA ILE A 151 1.21 -7.64 -24.00
C ILE A 151 1.28 -8.91 -24.85
N GLU A 152 2.50 -9.25 -25.26
CA GLU A 152 2.74 -10.41 -26.13
C GLU A 152 2.43 -11.70 -25.38
N LYS A 153 2.03 -12.72 -26.12
CA LYS A 153 1.67 -14.01 -25.53
C LYS A 153 2.80 -14.65 -24.71
N GLU A 154 4.07 -14.39 -25.06
CA GLU A 154 5.24 -14.84 -24.31
C GLU A 154 5.28 -14.19 -22.92
N GLN A 155 4.92 -12.93 -22.83
CA GLN A 155 4.83 -12.21 -21.56
C GLN A 155 3.64 -12.68 -20.74
N LEU A 156 2.49 -12.92 -21.39
CA LEU A 156 1.33 -13.51 -20.73
C LEU A 156 1.66 -14.89 -20.16
N ALA A 157 2.42 -15.70 -20.91
CA ALA A 157 2.85 -17.02 -20.49
C ALA A 157 3.76 -16.99 -19.23
N ASP A 158 4.64 -15.99 -19.12
CA ASP A 158 5.45 -15.79 -17.91
C ASP A 158 4.60 -15.38 -16.68
N TRP A 159 3.44 -14.81 -16.93
CA TRP A 159 2.52 -14.39 -15.86
C TRP A 159 1.46 -15.41 -15.52
N VAL A 160 1.46 -16.59 -16.15
CA VAL A 160 0.47 -17.63 -15.88
C VAL A 160 0.40 -17.94 -14.39
N SER A 161 -0.80 -18.03 -13.90
CA SER A 161 -1.16 -18.46 -12.56
C SER A 161 -2.44 -19.28 -12.64
N THR A 162 -2.91 -19.76 -11.52
CA THR A 162 -4.17 -20.50 -11.40
C THR A 162 -5.05 -19.87 -10.33
N GLU A 163 -6.34 -19.82 -10.59
CA GLU A 163 -7.31 -19.25 -9.66
C GLU A 163 -8.50 -20.18 -9.52
N MET A 164 -9.00 -20.33 -8.31
CA MET A 164 -10.24 -21.03 -8.04
C MET A 164 -11.42 -20.05 -8.15
N VAL A 165 -12.34 -20.32 -9.06
CA VAL A 165 -13.54 -19.52 -9.22
C VAL A 165 -14.74 -20.19 -8.55
N ASP A 166 -15.87 -19.48 -8.51
CA ASP A 166 -17.10 -19.96 -7.90
C ASP A 166 -17.47 -21.39 -8.33
N GLY A 167 -17.81 -22.24 -7.34
CA GLY A 167 -18.14 -23.62 -7.56
C GLY A 167 -16.95 -24.60 -7.50
N GLY A 168 -15.75 -24.14 -7.16
CA GLY A 168 -14.56 -24.98 -7.02
C GLY A 168 -13.89 -25.35 -8.34
N THR A 169 -14.20 -24.62 -9.42
CA THR A 169 -13.51 -24.78 -10.70
C THR A 169 -12.20 -24.02 -10.68
N VAL A 170 -11.10 -24.68 -11.04
CA VAL A 170 -9.80 -24.01 -11.24
C VAL A 170 -9.69 -23.58 -12.69
N ILE A 171 -9.23 -22.35 -12.90
CA ILE A 171 -8.99 -21.77 -14.23
C ILE A 171 -7.55 -21.30 -14.36
N VAL A 172 -7.09 -21.18 -15.60
CA VAL A 172 -5.84 -20.46 -15.91
C VAL A 172 -6.12 -18.96 -15.75
N SER A 173 -5.28 -18.30 -14.98
CA SER A 173 -5.33 -16.87 -14.67
C SER A 173 -3.95 -16.25 -14.83
N LEU A 174 -3.81 -14.98 -14.47
CA LEU A 174 -2.53 -14.28 -14.44
C LEU A 174 -2.14 -13.92 -13.01
N ASP A 175 -0.84 -13.92 -12.74
CA ASP A 175 -0.25 -13.43 -11.51
C ASP A 175 -0.54 -11.93 -11.34
N ARG A 176 -1.35 -11.59 -10.35
CA ARG A 176 -1.80 -10.22 -10.08
C ARG A 176 -0.66 -9.27 -9.78
N GLU A 177 0.40 -9.73 -9.10
CA GLU A 177 1.55 -8.89 -8.74
C GLU A 177 2.35 -8.51 -9.99
N LYS A 178 2.59 -9.47 -10.89
CA LYS A 178 3.29 -9.23 -12.15
C LYS A 178 2.50 -8.29 -13.07
N VAL A 179 1.18 -8.49 -13.16
CA VAL A 179 0.30 -7.61 -13.93
C VAL A 179 0.28 -6.20 -13.34
N ALA A 180 0.13 -6.08 -12.02
CA ALA A 180 0.12 -4.78 -11.34
C ALA A 180 1.44 -4.04 -11.53
N ALA A 181 2.58 -4.74 -11.44
CA ALA A 181 3.90 -4.16 -11.71
C ALA A 181 4.00 -3.65 -13.15
N HIS A 182 3.54 -4.42 -14.14
CA HIS A 182 3.52 -3.97 -15.54
C HIS A 182 2.66 -2.71 -15.73
N VAL A 183 1.47 -2.68 -15.13
CA VAL A 183 0.57 -1.51 -15.20
C VAL A 183 1.21 -0.29 -14.53
N ALA A 184 1.84 -0.46 -13.36
CA ALA A 184 2.44 0.63 -12.59
C ALA A 184 3.73 1.16 -13.25
N ASP A 185 4.60 0.27 -13.76
CA ASP A 185 5.94 0.64 -14.20
C ASP A 185 6.02 1.00 -15.69
N ILE A 186 5.11 0.44 -16.51
CA ILE A 186 5.14 0.62 -17.97
C ILE A 186 3.98 1.50 -18.45
N VAL A 187 2.76 1.24 -17.96
CA VAL A 187 1.56 1.92 -18.49
C VAL A 187 1.29 3.24 -17.78
N ALA A 188 1.35 3.25 -16.46
CA ALA A 188 1.02 4.43 -15.67
C ALA A 188 1.92 5.65 -15.94
N PRO A 189 3.25 5.52 -16.14
CA PRO A 189 4.09 6.68 -16.46
C PRO A 189 3.70 7.43 -17.72
N ASP A 190 3.14 6.73 -18.71
CA ASP A 190 2.70 7.33 -19.99
C ASP A 190 1.34 8.03 -19.89
N ILE A 191 0.54 7.68 -18.88
CA ILE A 191 -0.84 8.19 -18.71
C ILE A 191 -0.92 9.23 -17.59
N ASN A 192 -0.17 9.04 -16.50
CA ASN A 192 -0.30 9.86 -15.31
C ASN A 192 0.07 11.32 -15.58
N ILE A 193 -0.85 12.20 -15.25
CA ILE A 193 -0.69 13.65 -15.38
C ILE A 193 -0.86 14.26 -13.98
N THR A 194 0.18 14.92 -13.49
CA THR A 194 0.10 15.66 -12.24
C THR A 194 -0.89 16.83 -12.37
N PRO A 195 -1.81 17.01 -11.42
CA PRO A 195 -2.71 18.16 -11.42
C PRO A 195 -1.91 19.47 -11.36
N LEU A 196 -2.41 20.47 -12.03
CA LEU A 196 -1.83 21.80 -12.06
C LEU A 196 -2.71 22.76 -11.28
N ASP A 197 -2.17 23.37 -10.23
CA ASP A 197 -2.88 24.36 -9.43
C ASP A 197 -3.05 25.70 -10.15
N ALA A 198 -4.13 26.38 -9.87
CA ALA A 198 -4.30 27.76 -10.29
C ALA A 198 -3.27 28.66 -9.59
N LYS A 199 -2.66 29.61 -10.33
CA LYS A 199 -1.79 30.63 -9.74
C LYS A 199 -2.37 32.02 -9.99
N PHE A 200 -2.19 32.87 -9.00
CA PHE A 200 -2.74 34.22 -8.99
C PHE A 200 -1.64 35.25 -8.76
N SER A 201 -1.85 36.44 -9.26
CA SER A 201 -1.03 37.62 -8.96
C SER A 201 -1.90 38.76 -8.46
N MET A 202 -1.33 39.65 -7.70
CA MET A 202 -2.02 40.88 -7.28
C MET A 202 -1.71 42.01 -8.27
N THR A 203 -2.74 42.76 -8.66
CA THR A 203 -2.56 44.01 -9.38
C THR A 203 -2.06 45.13 -8.44
N GLU A 204 -1.55 46.22 -8.98
CA GLU A 204 -1.15 47.40 -8.18
C GLU A 204 -2.33 47.95 -7.36
N GLU A 205 -3.56 47.73 -7.80
CA GLU A 205 -4.80 48.10 -7.13
C GLU A 205 -5.25 47.11 -6.03
N GLY A 206 -4.46 46.06 -5.77
CA GLY A 206 -4.74 45.07 -4.74
C GLY A 206 -5.80 44.01 -5.11
N LYS A 207 -6.12 43.89 -6.42
CA LYS A 207 -7.03 42.81 -6.89
C LYS A 207 -6.26 41.60 -7.31
N ALA A 208 -6.73 40.43 -6.90
CA ALA A 208 -6.20 39.15 -7.35
C ALA A 208 -6.57 38.93 -8.83
N THR A 209 -5.59 38.64 -9.66
CA THR A 209 -5.78 38.24 -11.06
C THR A 209 -5.16 36.84 -11.27
N GLN A 210 -5.88 36.02 -11.95
CA GLN A 210 -5.40 34.66 -12.30
C GLN A 210 -4.43 34.81 -13.50
N PHE A 211 -3.25 34.17 -13.39
CA PHE A 211 -2.30 34.08 -14.50
C PHE A 211 -2.03 32.63 -14.95
N GLN A 212 -2.43 31.63 -14.15
CA GLN A 212 -2.35 30.24 -14.52
C GLN A 212 -3.65 29.55 -14.16
N GLN A 213 -4.29 28.91 -15.13
CA GLN A 213 -5.48 28.09 -14.88
C GLN A 213 -5.12 26.76 -14.26
N SER A 214 -5.94 26.29 -13.33
CA SER A 214 -5.84 24.93 -12.83
C SER A 214 -6.20 23.93 -13.91
N ARG A 215 -5.56 22.76 -13.85
CA ARG A 215 -5.93 21.61 -14.68
C ARG A 215 -5.94 20.37 -13.80
N PRO A 216 -7.00 19.56 -13.89
CA PRO A 216 -7.01 18.27 -13.20
C PRO A 216 -5.92 17.35 -13.74
N GLY A 217 -5.40 16.52 -12.85
CA GLY A 217 -4.52 15.41 -13.19
C GLY A 217 -5.30 14.15 -13.58
N VAL A 218 -4.58 13.17 -14.06
CA VAL A 218 -5.08 11.83 -14.34
C VAL A 218 -4.15 10.83 -13.66
N GLU A 219 -4.70 9.85 -13.00
CA GLU A 219 -3.94 8.79 -12.34
C GLU A 219 -4.53 7.43 -12.73
N VAL A 220 -3.67 6.50 -13.12
CA VAL A 220 -4.07 5.13 -13.44
C VAL A 220 -4.51 4.44 -12.16
N ASP A 221 -5.68 3.84 -12.17
CA ASP A 221 -6.11 2.90 -11.14
C ASP A 221 -5.49 1.54 -11.45
N VAL A 222 -4.33 1.29 -10.81
CA VAL A 222 -3.55 0.07 -11.04
C VAL A 222 -4.34 -1.16 -10.63
N GLU A 223 -5.05 -1.09 -9.50
CA GLU A 223 -5.80 -2.22 -8.95
C GLU A 223 -6.96 -2.63 -9.88
N GLN A 224 -7.80 -1.68 -10.25
CA GLN A 224 -8.93 -1.97 -11.13
C GLN A 224 -8.50 -2.35 -12.55
N THR A 225 -7.41 -1.76 -13.06
CA THR A 225 -6.86 -2.13 -14.38
C THR A 225 -6.29 -3.55 -14.36
N THR A 226 -5.57 -3.91 -13.30
CA THR A 226 -5.07 -5.27 -13.07
C THR A 226 -6.22 -6.27 -13.03
N GLU A 227 -7.25 -5.99 -12.24
CA GLU A 227 -8.42 -6.86 -12.13
C GLU A 227 -9.11 -7.06 -13.48
N ALA A 228 -9.30 -5.99 -14.25
CA ALA A 228 -9.92 -6.07 -15.57
C ALA A 228 -9.10 -6.94 -16.55
N LEU A 229 -7.76 -6.84 -16.52
CA LEU A 229 -6.90 -7.65 -17.38
C LEU A 229 -6.91 -9.12 -16.94
N VAL A 230 -6.80 -9.41 -15.65
CA VAL A 230 -6.85 -10.77 -15.10
C VAL A 230 -8.19 -11.44 -15.41
N GLN A 231 -9.31 -10.75 -15.21
CA GLN A 231 -10.63 -11.25 -15.53
C GLN A 231 -10.80 -11.53 -17.02
N ALA A 232 -10.34 -10.61 -17.88
CA ALA A 232 -10.42 -10.81 -19.33
C ALA A 232 -9.59 -12.03 -19.79
N PHE A 233 -8.42 -12.25 -19.19
CA PHE A 233 -7.61 -13.43 -19.45
C PHE A 233 -8.28 -14.71 -18.93
N GLY A 234 -8.82 -14.72 -17.73
CA GLY A 234 -9.54 -15.86 -17.14
C GLY A 234 -10.76 -16.30 -17.97
N GLN A 235 -11.40 -15.37 -18.68
CA GLN A 235 -12.51 -15.71 -19.59
C GLN A 235 -12.08 -16.59 -20.77
N ARG A 236 -10.81 -16.55 -21.18
CA ARG A 236 -10.24 -17.44 -22.19
C ARG A 236 -10.32 -18.90 -21.76
N SER A 237 -9.95 -19.20 -20.47
CA SER A 237 -10.04 -20.55 -19.89
C SER A 237 -11.48 -21.07 -19.82
N LEU A 238 -12.44 -20.18 -19.62
CA LEU A 238 -13.84 -20.53 -19.49
C LEU A 238 -14.56 -20.66 -20.85
N HIS A 239 -13.86 -20.44 -21.96
CA HIS A 239 -14.40 -20.48 -23.34
C HIS A 239 -15.69 -19.66 -23.49
N LYS A 240 -15.78 -18.50 -22.80
CA LYS A 240 -16.95 -17.64 -22.85
C LYS A 240 -17.04 -16.91 -24.19
N GLU A 241 -18.23 -16.74 -24.67
CA GLU A 241 -18.49 -15.85 -25.82
C GLU A 241 -18.11 -14.41 -25.47
N GLY A 242 -17.54 -13.67 -26.44
CA GLY A 242 -17.21 -12.25 -26.27
C GLY A 242 -15.86 -12.01 -25.58
N ILE A 243 -14.89 -12.93 -25.72
CA ILE A 243 -13.52 -12.75 -25.22
C ILE A 243 -12.96 -11.41 -25.67
N GLN A 244 -12.48 -10.61 -24.72
CA GLN A 244 -11.87 -9.32 -24.97
C GLN A 244 -10.35 -9.44 -24.89
N ASN A 245 -9.66 -9.11 -25.98
CA ASN A 245 -8.20 -9.02 -26.01
C ASN A 245 -7.69 -7.58 -25.82
N ILE A 246 -8.59 -6.61 -25.85
CA ILE A 246 -8.29 -5.19 -25.68
C ILE A 246 -9.01 -4.68 -24.43
N ILE A 247 -8.26 -4.24 -23.46
CA ILE A 247 -8.75 -3.78 -22.17
C ILE A 247 -8.47 -2.29 -22.02
N THR A 248 -9.48 -1.53 -21.65
CA THR A 248 -9.31 -0.09 -21.39
C THR A 248 -8.69 0.12 -20.02
N VAL A 249 -7.61 0.90 -19.97
CA VAL A 249 -6.98 1.33 -18.71
C VAL A 249 -7.95 2.19 -17.93
N ILE A 250 -8.15 1.84 -16.67
CA ILE A 250 -9.02 2.57 -15.76
C ILE A 250 -8.22 3.70 -15.13
N THR A 251 -8.77 4.91 -15.20
CA THR A 251 -8.12 6.10 -14.66
C THR A 251 -9.05 6.88 -13.76
N THR A 252 -8.48 7.54 -12.77
CA THR A 252 -9.16 8.47 -11.89
C THR A 252 -8.70 9.89 -12.15
N GLN A 253 -9.61 10.85 -12.05
CA GLN A 253 -9.26 12.27 -12.13
C GLN A 253 -8.77 12.75 -10.78
N LYS A 254 -7.63 13.46 -10.76
CA LYS A 254 -7.05 14.05 -9.56
C LYS A 254 -7.25 15.56 -9.60
N GLU A 255 -8.05 16.07 -8.68
CA GLU A 255 -8.31 17.50 -8.63
C GLU A 255 -7.09 18.29 -8.14
N PRO A 256 -6.86 19.49 -8.68
CA PRO A 256 -5.84 20.40 -8.17
C PRO A 256 -6.22 20.89 -6.78
N GLN A 257 -5.23 21.18 -5.94
CA GLN A 257 -5.46 21.73 -4.60
C GLN A 257 -6.12 23.12 -4.66
N VAL A 258 -5.73 23.92 -5.66
CA VAL A 258 -6.30 25.24 -5.91
C VAL A 258 -6.96 25.27 -7.29
N SER A 259 -8.30 25.25 -7.32
CA SER A 259 -9.05 25.28 -8.57
C SER A 259 -9.36 26.71 -9.04
N THR A 260 -9.48 26.85 -10.36
CA THR A 260 -9.86 28.15 -10.99
C THR A 260 -11.22 28.66 -10.52
N GLY A 261 -12.18 27.75 -10.25
CA GLY A 261 -13.53 28.13 -9.81
C GLY A 261 -13.59 28.77 -8.41
N GLN A 262 -12.59 28.51 -7.56
CA GLN A 262 -12.50 29.11 -6.23
C GLN A 262 -11.91 30.53 -6.25
N SER A 263 -11.41 30.98 -7.39
CA SER A 263 -10.67 32.23 -7.51
C SER A 263 -11.49 33.51 -7.29
N ASN A 264 -12.80 33.46 -7.48
CA ASN A 264 -13.65 34.62 -7.38
C ASN A 264 -14.00 35.01 -5.93
N ASP A 265 -13.70 34.17 -4.96
CA ASP A 265 -14.09 34.38 -3.53
C ASP A 265 -12.95 34.06 -2.55
N LEU A 266 -11.70 34.34 -2.93
CA LEU A 266 -10.53 34.06 -2.09
C LEU A 266 -10.43 34.94 -0.85
N GLY A 267 -11.28 35.95 -0.73
CA GLY A 267 -11.28 36.90 0.39
C GLY A 267 -10.01 37.74 0.52
N ILE A 268 -9.12 37.72 -0.48
CA ILE A 268 -7.87 38.52 -0.50
C ILE A 268 -8.22 39.97 -0.71
N LYS A 269 -7.96 40.82 0.28
CA LYS A 269 -8.35 42.24 0.26
C LYS A 269 -7.19 43.19 0.20
N GLU A 270 -6.01 42.82 0.73
CA GLU A 270 -4.89 43.75 0.87
C GLU A 270 -3.54 43.03 0.86
N ILE A 271 -2.48 43.79 0.57
CA ILE A 271 -1.10 43.32 0.72
C ILE A 271 -0.70 43.47 2.19
N ILE A 272 -0.47 42.39 2.89
CA ILE A 272 -0.12 42.39 4.32
C ILE A 272 1.37 42.61 4.60
N GLY A 273 2.22 42.46 3.59
CA GLY A 273 3.66 42.70 3.74
C GLY A 273 4.42 42.67 2.41
N VAL A 274 5.53 43.39 2.36
CA VAL A 274 6.46 43.39 1.23
C VAL A 274 7.87 43.17 1.75
N GLY A 275 8.51 42.08 1.32
CA GLY A 275 9.94 41.83 1.57
C GLY A 275 10.77 42.20 0.35
N LYS A 276 11.95 42.79 0.56
CA LYS A 276 12.93 43.08 -0.51
C LYS A 276 14.28 42.50 -0.13
N SER A 277 14.94 41.85 -1.08
CA SER A 277 16.33 41.42 -0.93
C SER A 277 17.11 41.71 -2.21
N SER A 278 18.43 41.84 -2.09
CA SER A 278 19.32 42.05 -3.23
C SER A 278 20.31 40.88 -3.29
N TYR A 279 20.47 40.32 -4.44
CA TYR A 279 21.49 39.30 -4.74
C TYR A 279 22.48 39.78 -5.83
N SER A 280 22.61 41.13 -5.96
CA SER A 280 23.59 41.75 -6.82
C SER A 280 25.00 41.30 -6.45
N GLY A 281 25.80 40.93 -7.46
CA GLY A 281 27.14 40.38 -7.28
C GLY A 281 27.20 38.88 -6.98
N SER A 282 26.07 38.19 -6.93
CA SER A 282 26.04 36.72 -6.81
C SER A 282 26.50 36.05 -8.11
N PRO A 283 27.12 34.83 -8.02
CA PRO A 283 27.46 34.04 -9.21
C PRO A 283 26.23 33.72 -10.06
N THR A 284 26.46 33.53 -11.35
CA THR A 284 25.39 33.35 -12.35
C THR A 284 24.46 32.18 -12.01
N ASN A 285 25.02 31.03 -11.62
CA ASN A 285 24.19 29.87 -11.28
C ASN A 285 23.36 30.09 -10.00
N ARG A 286 23.90 30.81 -9.03
CA ARG A 286 23.14 31.21 -7.84
C ARG A 286 21.96 32.09 -8.21
N ILE A 287 22.15 33.06 -9.12
CA ILE A 287 21.07 33.92 -9.61
C ILE A 287 19.98 33.08 -10.28
N LYS A 288 20.36 32.11 -11.14
CA LYS A 288 19.43 31.20 -11.79
C LYS A 288 18.67 30.33 -10.77
N ASN A 289 19.37 29.81 -9.77
CA ASN A 289 18.75 29.01 -8.71
C ASN A 289 17.75 29.82 -7.87
N ILE A 290 18.09 31.08 -7.53
CA ILE A 290 17.18 31.98 -6.83
C ILE A 290 15.96 32.26 -7.68
N THR A 291 16.17 32.62 -8.97
CA THR A 291 15.06 32.87 -9.89
C THR A 291 14.15 31.68 -10.04
N ASN A 292 14.72 30.46 -10.16
CA ASN A 292 13.95 29.22 -10.24
C ASN A 292 13.10 29.01 -8.98
N ALA A 293 13.70 29.15 -7.79
CA ALA A 293 12.98 29.03 -6.53
C ALA A 293 11.86 30.08 -6.40
N VAL A 294 12.14 31.33 -6.73
CA VAL A 294 11.13 32.41 -6.70
C VAL A 294 9.97 32.11 -7.64
N ASN A 295 10.27 31.65 -8.86
CA ASN A 295 9.23 31.30 -9.82
C ASN A 295 8.34 30.14 -9.32
N LYS A 296 8.91 29.17 -8.62
CA LYS A 296 8.14 28.06 -8.01
C LYS A 296 7.25 28.56 -6.86
N LEU A 297 7.70 29.55 -6.09
CA LEU A 297 6.95 30.11 -4.96
C LEU A 297 5.93 31.18 -5.36
N ASN A 298 6.11 31.78 -6.53
CA ASN A 298 5.26 32.87 -6.96
C ASN A 298 3.83 32.40 -7.28
N GLY A 299 2.85 33.06 -6.69
CA GLY A 299 1.44 32.80 -6.91
C GLY A 299 0.86 31.63 -6.11
N ILE A 300 1.60 31.08 -5.13
CA ILE A 300 1.08 30.07 -4.23
C ILE A 300 0.03 30.69 -3.30
N LEU A 301 -1.10 30.01 -3.15
CA LEU A 301 -2.13 30.31 -2.17
C LEU A 301 -2.02 29.35 -1.01
N ILE A 302 -2.06 29.86 0.20
CA ILE A 302 -2.05 29.08 1.43
C ILE A 302 -3.44 29.17 2.03
N PRO A 303 -4.21 28.06 2.09
CA PRO A 303 -5.52 28.07 2.72
C PRO A 303 -5.43 28.40 4.22
N PRO A 304 -6.48 28.96 4.82
CA PRO A 304 -6.52 29.22 6.26
C PRO A 304 -6.28 27.94 7.06
N GLY A 305 -5.30 27.97 7.98
CA GLY A 305 -4.96 26.84 8.84
C GLY A 305 -3.94 25.85 8.27
N GLU A 306 -3.52 26.03 7.02
CA GLU A 306 -2.50 25.20 6.37
C GLU A 306 -1.08 25.68 6.70
N GLU A 307 -0.15 24.73 6.76
CA GLU A 307 1.28 24.99 6.96
C GLU A 307 1.97 25.21 5.61
N PHE A 308 2.79 26.28 5.53
CA PHE A 308 3.59 26.56 4.34
C PHE A 308 5.01 26.00 4.47
N SER A 309 5.36 25.07 3.62
CA SER A 309 6.71 24.52 3.54
C SER A 309 7.44 25.03 2.28
N THR A 310 8.36 25.95 2.46
CA THR A 310 9.22 26.44 1.34
C THR A 310 9.96 25.29 0.66
N ILE A 311 10.39 24.28 1.43
CA ILE A 311 11.13 23.13 0.90
C ILE A 311 10.24 22.32 -0.06
N ASP A 312 8.99 22.08 0.30
CA ASP A 312 8.10 21.25 -0.50
C ASP A 312 7.74 21.91 -1.83
N PHE A 313 7.58 23.23 -1.84
CA PHE A 313 7.30 23.96 -3.05
C PHE A 313 8.53 24.19 -3.95
N THR A 314 9.74 24.12 -3.40
CA THR A 314 10.97 24.40 -4.19
C THR A 314 11.69 23.14 -4.66
N LYS A 315 11.37 21.96 -4.16
CA LYS A 315 11.90 20.65 -4.61
C LYS A 315 11.56 20.38 -6.10
N PRO A 316 12.24 19.37 -6.73
CA PRO A 316 13.49 18.75 -6.29
C PRO A 316 14.69 19.68 -6.52
N TYR A 317 15.72 19.61 -5.65
CA TYR A 317 16.96 20.37 -5.78
C TYR A 317 17.98 19.66 -6.66
N SER A 318 17.59 19.39 -7.90
CA SER A 318 18.36 18.67 -8.93
C SER A 318 18.33 19.47 -10.24
N GLU A 319 19.11 19.05 -11.22
CA GLU A 319 19.08 19.63 -12.59
C GLU A 319 17.69 19.49 -13.22
N GLU A 320 17.02 18.35 -13.00
CA GLU A 320 15.64 18.13 -13.43
C GLU A 320 14.67 19.13 -12.79
N GLY A 321 14.92 19.54 -11.55
CA GLY A 321 14.18 20.59 -10.84
C GLY A 321 14.58 22.00 -11.25
N GLY A 322 15.49 22.15 -12.21
CA GLY A 322 15.96 23.44 -12.73
C GLY A 322 17.04 24.11 -11.87
N TYR A 323 17.73 23.36 -10.98
CA TYR A 323 18.82 23.89 -10.15
C TYR A 323 20.18 23.49 -10.71
N LEU A 324 21.11 24.42 -10.64
CA LEU A 324 22.48 24.27 -11.11
C LEU A 324 23.46 24.20 -9.93
N SER A 325 24.51 23.41 -10.09
CA SER A 325 25.60 23.38 -9.09
C SER A 325 26.30 24.73 -8.99
N GLU A 326 26.55 25.19 -7.76
CA GLU A 326 27.27 26.40 -7.46
C GLU A 326 28.06 26.27 -6.16
N LEU A 327 29.14 27.01 -6.05
CA LEU A 327 29.97 27.01 -4.85
C LEU A 327 29.20 27.55 -3.63
N VAL A 328 29.26 26.80 -2.55
CA VAL A 328 28.72 27.24 -1.25
C VAL A 328 29.74 28.16 -0.60
N ILE A 329 29.34 29.40 -0.34
CA ILE A 329 30.13 30.28 0.50
C ILE A 329 29.91 29.82 1.96
N LYS A 330 30.99 29.38 2.60
CA LYS A 330 31.00 29.06 4.05
C LYS A 330 31.00 30.34 4.87
#